data_bd8ffb15328a8d6f188d516eb300a685
#
_entry.id   bd8ffb15328a8d6f188d516eb300a685
#
_cell.length_a   1.000
_cell.length_b   1.000
_cell.length_c   1.000
_cell.angle_alpha   90.00
_cell.angle_beta   90.00
_cell.angle_gamma   90.00
#
_symmetry.space_group_name_H-M   'P 1'
#
loop_
_entity.id
_entity.type
_entity.pdbx_description
1 polymer ?
#
loop_
_entity_poly.entity_id
_entity_poly.type
_entity_poly.pdbx_seq_one_letter_code
_entity_poly.pdbx_strand_id
1 'polypeptide(L)'
;MKIPRREFIGATSTLVAGIASRSLVRAQEGGTSSKTPPVPTRQGKVERLFKAPDGHPNALEAAPDGLWIGDQVSEKVFKVDWQTGKVLHEVQTESHNTSGLAVGGGYLWLNANGGVSGRRPARPQDKPVGEIVQADIKTGKTVKVYQPPWRTGVHGITWVEQTQTLWTTALSVNALAELDPKDNLRILRLIPVKGDRPHGLDWDNGKIWCLIAGDHLIQKLDPESGKVLEIVTLSRTSDPDPHGMCIHDGYMYYCDAGLTAPGPGSEPAQICRLKMV
;
A
#
# COMPACT_ATOMS: atom_id res chain seq x y z
N MET A 1 -26.11 -43.34 -30.29
CA MET A 1 -25.37 -42.88 -31.48
C MET A 1 -23.89 -42.98 -31.14
N LYS A 2 -23.19 -44.01 -31.68
CA LYS A 2 -21.79 -44.33 -31.36
C LYS A 2 -20.89 -43.66 -32.39
N ILE A 3 -19.85 -43.01 -31.98
CA ILE A 3 -18.80 -42.42 -32.82
C ILE A 3 -17.57 -43.33 -32.74
N PRO A 4 -16.97 -43.74 -33.87
CA PRO A 4 -15.87 -44.72 -33.89
C PRO A 4 -14.49 -44.11 -33.71
N ARG A 5 -13.60 -44.87 -33.07
CA ARG A 5 -12.14 -44.63 -32.96
C ARG A 5 -11.50 -44.77 -34.34
N ARG A 6 -10.55 -43.89 -34.66
CA ARG A 6 -9.58 -44.08 -35.74
C ARG A 6 -8.20 -44.40 -35.14
N GLU A 7 -7.71 -45.56 -35.55
CA GLU A 7 -6.32 -46.00 -35.34
C GLU A 7 -5.39 -45.24 -36.29
N PHE A 8 -4.21 -44.91 -35.82
CA PHE A 8 -3.11 -44.43 -36.67
C PHE A 8 -1.97 -45.43 -36.66
N ILE A 9 -1.66 -45.89 -37.87
CA ILE A 9 -0.65 -46.85 -38.27
C ILE A 9 0.73 -46.18 -38.23
N GLY A 10 1.74 -46.92 -37.75
CA GLY A 10 3.12 -46.51 -37.72
C GLY A 10 3.79 -46.54 -39.11
N ALA A 11 4.80 -45.68 -39.25
CA ALA A 11 5.79 -45.77 -40.32
C ALA A 11 7.20 -45.60 -39.74
N THR A 12 7.97 -46.65 -39.90
CA THR A 12 9.41 -46.74 -39.70
C THR A 12 10.16 -46.03 -40.82
N SER A 13 11.20 -45.28 -40.49
CA SER A 13 12.20 -44.79 -41.46
C SER A 13 13.58 -44.61 -40.84
N THR A 14 14.43 -45.49 -41.21
CA THR A 14 15.85 -45.50 -41.63
C THR A 14 16.82 -44.45 -41.08
N LEU A 15 17.86 -45.00 -40.44
CA LEU A 15 19.13 -44.33 -40.06
C LEU A 15 19.92 -43.88 -41.31
N VAL A 16 20.43 -42.65 -41.25
CA VAL A 16 21.59 -42.19 -42.02
C VAL A 16 22.63 -41.64 -41.09
N ALA A 17 23.79 -42.28 -41.03
CA ALA A 17 24.95 -41.84 -40.28
C ALA A 17 25.70 -40.73 -41.04
N GLY A 18 25.77 -39.54 -40.45
CA GLY A 18 26.57 -38.43 -40.92
C GLY A 18 27.67 -38.06 -39.90
N ILE A 19 28.89 -38.18 -40.35
CA ILE A 19 30.10 -37.81 -39.63
C ILE A 19 30.13 -36.28 -39.45
N ALA A 20 30.04 -35.78 -38.23
CA ALA A 20 30.20 -34.37 -37.93
C ALA A 20 31.50 -34.09 -37.19
N SER A 21 32.32 -33.28 -37.80
CA SER A 21 33.58 -32.73 -37.31
C SER A 21 33.39 -31.96 -35.99
N ARG A 22 34.15 -32.30 -34.98
CA ARG A 22 34.19 -31.59 -33.69
C ARG A 22 34.96 -30.27 -33.86
N SER A 23 34.27 -29.19 -33.97
CA SER A 23 34.82 -27.84 -33.68
C SER A 23 34.59 -27.53 -32.19
N LEU A 24 35.69 -27.63 -31.42
CA LEU A 24 35.74 -27.15 -30.04
C LEU A 24 35.68 -25.62 -30.02
N VAL A 25 34.47 -25.06 -29.94
CA VAL A 25 34.29 -23.66 -29.53
C VAL A 25 34.42 -23.62 -28.00
N ARG A 26 35.57 -23.18 -27.53
CA ARG A 26 35.81 -22.88 -26.12
C ARG A 26 34.96 -21.65 -25.77
N ALA A 27 33.80 -21.87 -25.15
CA ALA A 27 33.03 -20.80 -24.57
C ALA A 27 33.83 -20.13 -23.46
N GLN A 28 34.17 -18.89 -23.68
CA GLN A 28 34.80 -18.03 -22.71
C GLN A 28 33.75 -17.66 -21.68
N GLU A 29 33.66 -18.36 -20.55
CA GLU A 29 32.90 -17.96 -19.39
C GLU A 29 33.53 -16.72 -18.76
N GLY A 30 33.20 -15.57 -19.30
CA GLY A 30 33.56 -14.28 -18.77
C GLY A 30 32.30 -13.47 -18.39
N GLY A 31 31.34 -14.13 -17.73
CA GLY A 31 30.21 -13.45 -17.14
C GLY A 31 30.64 -12.82 -15.81
N THR A 32 31.07 -11.56 -15.83
CA THR A 32 31.11 -10.74 -14.62
C THR A 32 29.66 -10.60 -14.15
N SER A 33 29.25 -11.43 -13.20
CA SER A 33 28.03 -11.23 -12.42
C SER A 33 28.17 -9.89 -11.72
N SER A 34 27.63 -8.85 -12.31
CA SER A 34 27.50 -7.56 -11.65
C SER A 34 26.51 -7.75 -10.51
N LYS A 35 27.03 -8.04 -9.33
CA LYS A 35 26.20 -8.09 -8.11
C LYS A 35 25.64 -6.70 -7.93
N THR A 36 24.34 -6.54 -8.17
CA THR A 36 23.64 -5.32 -7.80
C THR A 36 23.93 -5.03 -6.33
N PRO A 37 24.43 -3.84 -5.97
CA PRO A 37 24.70 -3.52 -4.59
C PRO A 37 23.47 -3.76 -3.73
N PRO A 38 23.63 -4.23 -2.49
CA PRO A 38 22.50 -4.43 -1.59
C PRO A 38 21.76 -3.11 -1.37
N VAL A 39 20.45 -3.21 -1.24
CA VAL A 39 19.60 -2.03 -0.94
C VAL A 39 20.01 -1.48 0.43
N PRO A 40 20.30 -0.17 0.56
CA PRO A 40 20.55 0.46 1.84
C PRO A 40 19.43 0.15 2.84
N THR A 41 19.80 -0.40 3.99
CA THR A 41 18.83 -0.82 5.01
C THR A 41 19.25 -0.28 6.37
N ARG A 42 18.30 0.30 7.11
CA ARG A 42 18.51 0.79 8.46
C ARG A 42 17.36 0.42 9.39
N GLN A 43 17.65 0.34 10.69
CA GLN A 43 16.65 0.20 11.74
C GLN A 43 16.02 1.56 12.03
N GLY A 44 14.68 1.65 12.02
CA GLY A 44 13.93 2.81 12.49
C GLY A 44 14.02 2.93 14.01
N LYS A 45 14.15 4.16 14.51
CA LYS A 45 13.99 4.45 15.94
C LYS A 45 12.62 5.07 16.14
N VAL A 46 11.69 4.27 16.67
CA VAL A 46 10.29 4.65 16.82
C VAL A 46 10.07 5.45 18.11
N GLU A 47 9.36 6.56 17.98
CA GLU A 47 8.84 7.39 19.08
C GLU A 47 7.32 7.27 19.11
N ARG A 48 6.74 6.96 20.26
CA ARG A 48 5.29 6.97 20.49
C ARG A 48 4.87 8.37 20.89
N LEU A 49 3.85 8.93 20.23
CA LEU A 49 3.42 10.31 20.42
C LEU A 49 2.17 10.42 21.29
N PHE A 50 1.04 9.97 20.75
CA PHE A 50 -0.26 10.07 21.42
C PHE A 50 -1.21 9.00 20.92
N LYS A 51 -2.33 8.80 21.61
CA LYS A 51 -3.41 7.92 21.16
C LYS A 51 -4.27 8.64 20.11
N ALA A 52 -4.60 7.95 19.04
CA ALA A 52 -5.57 8.44 18.09
C ALA A 52 -6.97 8.56 18.72
N PRO A 53 -7.83 9.44 18.23
CA PRO A 53 -9.26 9.39 18.52
C PRO A 53 -9.84 8.01 18.15
N ASP A 54 -10.96 7.61 18.71
CA ASP A 54 -11.78 6.42 18.41
C ASP A 54 -11.09 5.02 18.47
N GLY A 55 -9.80 4.89 18.44
CA GLY A 55 -9.11 3.65 18.79
C GLY A 55 -8.81 2.65 17.67
N HIS A 56 -9.16 2.93 16.41
CA HIS A 56 -8.81 2.07 15.27
C HIS A 56 -8.24 2.87 14.07
N PRO A 57 -7.20 3.69 14.29
CA PRO A 57 -6.58 4.45 13.21
C PRO A 57 -5.96 3.48 12.20
N ASN A 58 -6.27 3.65 10.93
CA ASN A 58 -5.78 2.77 9.86
C ASN A 58 -5.25 3.53 8.64
N ALA A 59 -5.40 4.83 8.64
CA ALA A 59 -4.96 5.72 7.57
C ALA A 59 -4.45 7.03 8.14
N LEU A 60 -3.36 7.55 7.59
CA LEU A 60 -2.79 8.85 7.93
C LEU A 60 -2.55 9.69 6.68
N GLU A 61 -2.72 11.01 6.84
CA GLU A 61 -2.33 12.00 5.82
C GLU A 61 -1.81 13.25 6.48
N ALA A 62 -0.75 13.81 5.94
CA ALA A 62 -0.12 15.02 6.48
C ALA A 62 -0.78 16.29 5.94
N ALA A 63 -0.98 17.28 6.80
CA ALA A 63 -1.30 18.65 6.40
C ALA A 63 -0.42 19.64 7.18
N PRO A 64 -0.14 20.83 6.64
CA PRO A 64 0.72 21.81 7.31
C PRO A 64 0.26 22.17 8.73
N ASP A 65 -1.05 22.10 8.97
CA ASP A 65 -1.70 22.55 10.21
C ASP A 65 -2.29 21.40 11.03
N GLY A 66 -1.91 20.13 10.78
CA GLY A 66 -2.36 18.98 11.55
C GLY A 66 -2.25 17.65 10.82
N LEU A 67 -2.37 16.58 11.59
CA LEU A 67 -2.39 15.20 11.09
C LEU A 67 -3.84 14.76 10.85
N TRP A 68 -4.14 14.29 9.64
CA TRP A 68 -5.39 13.63 9.35
C TRP A 68 -5.30 12.14 9.66
N ILE A 69 -6.32 11.62 10.33
CA ILE A 69 -6.41 10.22 10.77
C ILE A 69 -7.75 9.64 10.31
N GLY A 70 -7.72 8.58 9.53
CA GLY A 70 -8.91 7.80 9.18
C GLY A 70 -9.08 6.61 10.12
N ASP A 71 -10.23 6.52 10.80
CA ASP A 71 -10.56 5.39 11.67
C ASP A 71 -11.36 4.33 10.92
N GLN A 72 -10.93 3.08 11.03
CA GLN A 72 -11.48 1.95 10.29
C GLN A 72 -12.86 1.52 10.78
N VAL A 73 -13.16 1.71 12.06
CA VAL A 73 -14.36 1.18 12.71
C VAL A 73 -15.47 2.22 12.83
N SER A 74 -15.13 3.41 13.29
CA SER A 74 -16.08 4.53 13.35
C SER A 74 -16.35 5.16 11.99
N GLU A 75 -15.44 4.93 11.02
CA GLU A 75 -15.51 5.49 9.67
C GLU A 75 -15.49 7.03 9.68
N LYS A 76 -14.93 7.59 10.73
CA LYS A 76 -14.65 9.00 10.86
C LYS A 76 -13.26 9.35 10.33
N VAL A 77 -13.13 10.60 9.94
CA VAL A 77 -11.84 11.23 9.68
C VAL A 77 -11.65 12.37 10.65
N PHE A 78 -10.53 12.34 11.36
CA PHE A 78 -10.13 13.36 12.31
C PHE A 78 -8.95 14.15 11.75
N LYS A 79 -8.92 15.46 12.01
CA LYS A 79 -7.71 16.25 11.95
C LYS A 79 -7.27 16.57 13.36
N VAL A 80 -6.03 16.25 13.69
CA VAL A 80 -5.51 16.47 15.04
C VAL A 80 -4.28 17.36 15.02
N ASP A 81 -4.02 18.01 16.13
CA ASP A 81 -2.80 18.78 16.34
C ASP A 81 -1.58 17.85 16.37
N TRP A 82 -0.51 18.24 15.69
CA TRP A 82 0.70 17.42 15.52
C TRP A 82 1.41 17.05 16.83
N GLN A 83 1.32 17.88 17.86
CA GLN A 83 2.05 17.68 19.10
C GLN A 83 1.21 16.98 20.16
N THR A 84 -0.06 17.36 20.25
CA THR A 84 -0.92 16.97 21.36
C THR A 84 -1.93 15.87 21.02
N GLY A 85 -2.17 15.64 19.72
CA GLY A 85 -3.25 14.75 19.26
C GLY A 85 -4.67 15.30 19.51
N LYS A 86 -4.78 16.58 19.96
CA LYS A 86 -6.09 17.22 20.18
C LYS A 86 -6.86 17.32 18.87
N VAL A 87 -8.11 16.89 18.85
CA VAL A 87 -8.98 16.99 17.68
C VAL A 87 -9.23 18.47 17.34
N LEU A 88 -8.89 18.84 16.11
CA LEU A 88 -9.11 20.17 15.52
C LEU A 88 -10.34 20.17 14.62
N HIS A 89 -10.61 19.04 13.95
CA HIS A 89 -11.75 18.85 13.05
C HIS A 89 -12.12 17.38 13.01
N GLU A 90 -13.40 17.10 12.81
CA GLU A 90 -13.95 15.75 12.72
C GLU A 90 -15.07 15.72 11.69
N VAL A 91 -15.08 14.70 10.85
CA VAL A 91 -16.18 14.43 9.93
C VAL A 91 -16.56 12.95 9.94
N GLN A 92 -17.85 12.66 9.87
CA GLN A 92 -18.35 11.33 9.57
C GLN A 92 -18.30 11.11 8.07
N THR A 93 -17.68 10.01 7.63
CA THR A 93 -17.64 9.63 6.22
C THR A 93 -18.62 8.49 5.91
N GLU A 94 -18.80 8.22 4.63
CA GLU A 94 -19.58 7.08 4.11
C GLU A 94 -18.64 6.01 3.52
N SER A 95 -17.35 6.06 3.89
CA SER A 95 -16.36 5.06 3.54
C SER A 95 -16.42 3.90 4.52
N HIS A 96 -16.54 2.67 4.01
CA HIS A 96 -16.65 1.47 4.85
C HIS A 96 -15.33 0.74 4.95
N ASN A 97 -14.91 0.41 6.18
CA ASN A 97 -13.64 -0.27 6.42
C ASN A 97 -12.43 0.51 5.85
N THR A 98 -12.35 1.80 6.21
CA THR A 98 -11.33 2.74 5.71
C THR A 98 -9.93 2.25 6.06
N SER A 99 -9.07 2.14 5.04
CA SER A 99 -7.69 1.65 5.16
C SER A 99 -6.65 2.59 4.55
N GLY A 100 -7.07 3.65 3.91
CA GLY A 100 -6.21 4.68 3.32
C GLY A 100 -6.91 6.02 3.27
N LEU A 101 -6.13 7.09 3.38
CA LEU A 101 -6.59 8.47 3.36
C LEU A 101 -5.55 9.32 2.64
N ALA A 102 -6.03 10.20 1.75
CA ALA A 102 -5.25 11.29 1.20
C ALA A 102 -6.09 12.57 1.15
N VAL A 103 -5.44 13.71 1.16
CA VAL A 103 -6.05 15.04 1.00
C VAL A 103 -5.47 15.69 -0.25
N GLY A 104 -6.32 15.98 -1.22
CA GLY A 104 -5.86 16.61 -2.44
C GLY A 104 -6.97 17.08 -3.36
N GLY A 105 -6.69 18.10 -4.17
CA GLY A 105 -7.68 18.68 -5.06
C GLY A 105 -8.92 19.25 -4.35
N GLY A 106 -8.83 19.54 -3.04
CA GLY A 106 -9.94 20.04 -2.22
C GLY A 106 -10.85 18.96 -1.62
N TYR A 107 -10.45 17.68 -1.71
CA TYR A 107 -11.23 16.53 -1.26
C TYR A 107 -10.45 15.63 -0.30
N LEU A 108 -11.20 14.82 0.45
CA LEU A 108 -10.71 13.60 1.06
C LEU A 108 -10.81 12.46 0.03
N TRP A 109 -9.76 11.67 -0.08
CA TRP A 109 -9.73 10.43 -0.86
C TRP A 109 -9.56 9.27 0.10
N LEU A 110 -10.52 8.37 0.12
CA LEU A 110 -10.59 7.30 1.10
C LEU A 110 -10.57 5.95 0.40
N ASN A 111 -9.63 5.09 0.77
CA ASN A 111 -9.65 3.70 0.37
C ASN A 111 -10.52 2.91 1.35
N ALA A 112 -11.70 2.52 0.90
CA ALA A 112 -12.60 1.60 1.57
C ALA A 112 -12.22 0.17 1.15
N ASN A 113 -11.67 -0.63 2.07
CA ASN A 113 -11.10 -1.95 1.71
C ASN A 113 -12.16 -3.00 1.35
N GLY A 114 -13.44 -2.70 1.59
CA GLY A 114 -14.53 -3.65 1.40
C GLY A 114 -14.61 -4.69 2.51
N GLY A 115 -15.69 -5.45 2.51
CA GLY A 115 -15.95 -6.43 3.58
C GLY A 115 -16.22 -5.78 4.93
N VAL A 116 -16.16 -6.60 5.99
CA VAL A 116 -16.30 -6.16 7.38
C VAL A 116 -14.98 -6.41 8.09
N SER A 117 -14.49 -5.43 8.83
CA SER A 117 -13.19 -5.49 9.51
C SER A 117 -13.11 -6.57 10.61
N GLY A 118 -14.19 -7.24 10.93
CA GLY A 118 -14.29 -8.17 12.09
C GLY A 118 -14.27 -7.49 13.46
N ARG A 119 -14.11 -6.17 13.50
CA ARG A 119 -14.05 -5.36 14.74
C ARG A 119 -15.37 -4.74 15.13
N ARG A 120 -16.35 -4.83 14.26
CA ARG A 120 -17.73 -4.42 14.47
C ARG A 120 -18.68 -5.42 13.80
N PRO A 121 -19.96 -5.47 14.19
CA PRO A 121 -20.97 -6.23 13.48
C PRO A 121 -21.12 -5.79 12.02
N ALA A 122 -21.45 -6.75 11.14
CA ALA A 122 -21.81 -6.46 9.75
C ALA A 122 -23.08 -5.61 9.69
N ARG A 123 -23.13 -4.70 8.71
CA ARG A 123 -24.28 -3.81 8.45
C ARG A 123 -24.77 -4.02 7.02
N PRO A 124 -26.07 -3.76 6.74
CA PRO A 124 -26.62 -3.93 5.39
C PRO A 124 -25.94 -3.09 4.30
N GLN A 125 -25.36 -1.95 4.68
CA GLN A 125 -24.67 -1.05 3.73
C GLN A 125 -23.23 -1.44 3.45
N ASP A 126 -22.63 -2.38 4.20
CA ASP A 126 -21.26 -2.81 3.99
C ASP A 126 -21.06 -3.37 2.58
N LYS A 127 -20.01 -2.93 1.91
CA LYS A 127 -19.69 -3.33 0.54
C LYS A 127 -18.77 -4.55 0.54
N PRO A 128 -19.02 -5.54 -0.32
CA PRO A 128 -18.18 -6.75 -0.39
C PRO A 128 -16.84 -6.50 -1.12
N VAL A 129 -16.73 -5.38 -1.84
CA VAL A 129 -15.55 -5.03 -2.65
C VAL A 129 -14.97 -3.69 -2.22
N GLY A 130 -13.69 -3.50 -2.52
CA GLY A 130 -13.03 -2.23 -2.23
C GLY A 130 -13.53 -1.10 -3.13
N GLU A 131 -13.54 0.11 -2.59
CA GLU A 131 -13.94 1.34 -3.25
C GLU A 131 -12.91 2.44 -2.98
N ILE A 132 -12.80 3.40 -3.89
CA ILE A 132 -12.10 4.66 -3.66
C ILE A 132 -13.18 5.74 -3.58
N VAL A 133 -13.33 6.35 -2.42
CA VAL A 133 -14.36 7.34 -2.13
C VAL A 133 -13.74 8.73 -2.16
N GLN A 134 -14.26 9.58 -3.01
CA GLN A 134 -14.01 11.02 -3.00
C GLN A 134 -15.06 11.69 -2.12
N ALA A 135 -14.66 12.36 -1.06
CA ALA A 135 -15.56 13.01 -0.12
C ALA A 135 -15.22 14.50 0.07
N ASP A 136 -16.22 15.27 0.41
CA ASP A 136 -16.07 16.69 0.76
C ASP A 136 -15.27 16.80 2.07
N ILE A 137 -14.21 17.59 2.06
CA ILE A 137 -13.27 17.70 3.19
C ILE A 137 -13.89 18.32 4.45
N LYS A 138 -14.93 19.12 4.32
CA LYS A 138 -15.57 19.82 5.44
C LYS A 138 -16.69 19.01 6.08
N THR A 139 -17.37 18.20 5.29
CA THR A 139 -18.58 17.49 5.74
C THR A 139 -18.45 15.99 5.78
N GLY A 140 -17.42 15.41 5.15
CA GLY A 140 -17.24 13.96 4.99
C GLY A 140 -18.19 13.30 3.99
N LYS A 141 -19.12 14.06 3.39
CA LYS A 141 -20.11 13.52 2.46
C LYS A 141 -19.46 13.06 1.17
N THR A 142 -19.90 11.90 0.69
CA THR A 142 -19.45 11.33 -0.57
C THR A 142 -19.83 12.24 -1.74
N VAL A 143 -18.84 12.60 -2.54
CA VAL A 143 -19.00 13.30 -3.82
C VAL A 143 -19.06 12.28 -4.95
N LYS A 144 -18.17 11.28 -4.91
CA LYS A 144 -18.11 10.22 -5.92
C LYS A 144 -17.48 8.95 -5.36
N VAL A 145 -17.93 7.82 -5.88
CA VAL A 145 -17.38 6.50 -5.58
C VAL A 145 -16.81 5.91 -6.87
N TYR A 146 -15.61 5.34 -6.77
CA TYR A 146 -14.92 4.67 -7.87
C TYR A 146 -14.68 3.22 -7.51
N GLN A 147 -14.81 2.33 -8.51
CA GLN A 147 -14.49 0.91 -8.39
C GLN A 147 -13.11 0.65 -8.98
N PRO A 148 -12.09 0.35 -8.16
CA PRO A 148 -10.79 -0.01 -8.70
C PRO A 148 -10.88 -1.32 -9.50
N PRO A 149 -10.18 -1.45 -10.64
CA PRO A 149 -10.30 -2.63 -11.50
C PRO A 149 -9.84 -3.94 -10.84
N TRP A 150 -8.99 -3.86 -9.83
CA TRP A 150 -8.57 -5.02 -9.02
C TRP A 150 -9.55 -5.38 -7.89
N ARG A 151 -10.58 -4.59 -7.63
CA ARG A 151 -11.76 -4.83 -6.77
C ARG A 151 -11.52 -5.06 -5.28
N THR A 152 -10.35 -5.50 -4.86
CA THR A 152 -10.03 -5.84 -3.46
C THR A 152 -8.62 -5.38 -3.10
N GLY A 153 -8.36 -5.19 -1.81
CA GLY A 153 -7.03 -4.86 -1.33
C GLY A 153 -6.61 -3.43 -1.68
N VAL A 154 -7.48 -2.47 -1.42
CA VAL A 154 -7.16 -1.04 -1.44
C VAL A 154 -6.83 -0.59 -0.02
N HIS A 155 -5.55 -0.36 0.26
CA HIS A 155 -5.10 0.15 1.56
C HIS A 155 -4.58 1.58 1.42
N GLY A 156 -3.28 1.81 1.41
CA GLY A 156 -2.72 3.15 1.32
C GLY A 156 -3.11 3.89 0.05
N ILE A 157 -3.26 5.19 0.17
CA ILE A 157 -3.49 6.12 -0.92
C ILE A 157 -2.78 7.43 -0.57
N THR A 158 -2.17 8.10 -1.54
CA THR A 158 -1.57 9.42 -1.39
C THR A 158 -1.84 10.30 -2.60
N TRP A 159 -1.92 11.60 -2.39
CA TRP A 159 -2.09 12.60 -3.44
C TRP A 159 -0.74 13.19 -3.84
N VAL A 160 -0.49 13.30 -5.14
CA VAL A 160 0.70 13.97 -5.68
C VAL A 160 0.32 15.32 -6.25
N GLU A 161 0.62 16.38 -5.51
CA GLU A 161 0.22 17.74 -5.87
C GLU A 161 0.81 18.20 -7.20
N GLN A 162 2.05 17.82 -7.52
CA GLN A 162 2.75 18.25 -8.73
C GLN A 162 2.11 17.72 -10.00
N THR A 163 1.55 16.51 -9.96
CA THR A 163 0.91 15.86 -11.11
C THR A 163 -0.62 15.86 -11.02
N GLN A 164 -1.17 16.20 -9.86
CA GLN A 164 -2.61 16.11 -9.56
C GLN A 164 -3.14 14.68 -9.76
N THR A 165 -2.34 13.69 -9.33
CA THR A 165 -2.65 12.26 -9.43
C THR A 165 -2.72 11.61 -8.06
N LEU A 166 -3.27 10.41 -8.00
CA LEU A 166 -3.30 9.56 -6.81
C LEU A 166 -2.38 8.36 -7.02
N TRP A 167 -1.67 7.96 -5.98
CA TRP A 167 -1.09 6.64 -5.90
C TRP A 167 -1.81 5.80 -4.85
N THR A 168 -2.03 4.53 -5.16
CA THR A 168 -2.72 3.61 -4.24
C THR A 168 -2.16 2.20 -4.32
N THR A 169 -2.37 1.43 -3.26
CA THR A 169 -2.05 0.01 -3.27
C THR A 169 -3.06 -0.78 -4.10
N ALA A 170 -2.57 -1.79 -4.82
CA ALA A 170 -3.34 -2.75 -5.59
C ALA A 170 -2.89 -4.17 -5.18
N LEU A 171 -3.28 -4.61 -3.97
CA LEU A 171 -2.73 -5.80 -3.34
C LEU A 171 -2.97 -7.07 -4.15
N SER A 172 -4.15 -7.23 -4.73
CA SER A 172 -4.48 -8.44 -5.52
C SER A 172 -3.60 -8.67 -6.74
N VAL A 173 -2.84 -7.63 -7.15
CA VAL A 173 -1.88 -7.70 -8.26
C VAL A 173 -0.45 -7.36 -7.83
N ASN A 174 -0.18 -7.25 -6.53
CA ASN A 174 1.12 -6.90 -5.95
C ASN A 174 1.76 -5.67 -6.58
N ALA A 175 0.99 -4.59 -6.70
CA ALA A 175 1.40 -3.36 -7.36
C ALA A 175 0.97 -2.11 -6.58
N LEU A 176 1.62 -1.00 -6.90
CA LEU A 176 1.12 0.35 -6.63
C LEU A 176 0.62 0.92 -7.96
N ALA A 177 -0.53 1.57 -7.93
CA ALA A 177 -1.17 2.16 -9.10
C ALA A 177 -1.17 3.68 -9.03
N GLU A 178 -0.72 4.34 -10.08
CA GLU A 178 -0.95 5.77 -10.33
C GLU A 178 -2.26 5.95 -11.07
N LEU A 179 -3.12 6.83 -10.58
CA LEU A 179 -4.48 7.03 -11.06
C LEU A 179 -4.72 8.50 -11.42
N ASP A 180 -5.49 8.73 -12.49
CA ASP A 180 -5.90 10.04 -12.94
C ASP A 180 -7.31 10.40 -12.43
N PRO A 181 -7.46 11.29 -11.44
CA PRO A 181 -8.77 11.69 -10.92
C PRO A 181 -9.64 12.42 -11.94
N LYS A 182 -9.03 13.06 -12.94
CA LYS A 182 -9.73 13.80 -13.99
C LYS A 182 -10.33 12.88 -15.05
N ASP A 183 -9.78 11.66 -15.18
CA ASP A 183 -10.25 10.65 -16.12
C ASP A 183 -10.76 9.39 -15.38
N ASN A 184 -11.70 9.59 -14.47
CA ASN A 184 -12.40 8.53 -13.74
C ASN A 184 -11.49 7.49 -13.08
N LEU A 185 -10.36 7.92 -12.51
CA LEU A 185 -9.29 7.09 -11.94
C LEU A 185 -8.70 6.08 -12.95
N ARG A 186 -8.55 6.51 -14.21
CA ARG A 186 -7.82 5.73 -15.19
C ARG A 186 -6.42 5.44 -14.68
N ILE A 187 -5.99 4.20 -14.81
CA ILE A 187 -4.62 3.80 -14.46
C ILE A 187 -3.64 4.45 -15.43
N LEU A 188 -2.73 5.25 -14.91
CA LEU A 188 -1.62 5.84 -15.65
C LEU A 188 -0.42 4.90 -15.64
N ARG A 189 -0.19 4.25 -14.49
CA ARG A 189 0.97 3.40 -14.26
C ARG A 189 0.68 2.32 -13.22
N LEU A 190 1.37 1.19 -13.37
CA LEU A 190 1.47 0.14 -12.35
C LEU A 190 2.95 -0.15 -12.13
N ILE A 191 3.41 -0.09 -10.89
CA ILE A 191 4.75 -0.51 -10.50
C ILE A 191 4.66 -1.69 -9.54
N PRO A 192 5.57 -2.68 -9.65
CA PRO A 192 5.57 -3.80 -8.73
C PRO A 192 5.98 -3.34 -7.32
N VAL A 193 5.33 -3.90 -6.31
CA VAL A 193 5.74 -3.77 -4.91
C VAL A 193 6.01 -5.16 -4.34
N LYS A 194 7.07 -5.29 -3.54
CA LYS A 194 7.45 -6.54 -2.90
C LYS A 194 7.14 -6.46 -1.41
N GLY A 195 6.76 -7.59 -0.84
CA GLY A 195 6.51 -7.73 0.59
C GLY A 195 5.08 -8.11 0.90
N ASP A 196 4.85 -8.48 2.16
CA ASP A 196 3.55 -8.91 2.65
C ASP A 196 2.71 -7.70 3.08
N ARG A 197 1.59 -7.53 2.46
CA ARG A 197 0.58 -6.51 2.77
C ARG A 197 1.13 -5.07 2.71
N PRO A 198 1.46 -4.53 1.51
CA PRO A 198 1.65 -3.10 1.32
C PRO A 198 0.46 -2.31 1.85
N HIS A 199 0.72 -1.31 2.71
CA HIS A 199 -0.34 -0.60 3.42
C HIS A 199 -0.20 0.92 3.29
N GLY A 200 0.41 1.62 4.24
CA GLY A 200 0.56 3.07 4.19
C GLY A 200 1.40 3.53 2.99
N LEU A 201 0.99 4.61 2.35
CA LEU A 201 1.71 5.23 1.24
C LEU A 201 1.89 6.72 1.50
N ASP A 202 3.03 7.24 1.07
CA ASP A 202 3.20 8.67 0.90
C ASP A 202 4.18 9.03 -0.21
N TRP A 203 4.08 10.27 -0.68
CA TRP A 203 4.93 10.84 -1.72
C TRP A 203 5.85 11.90 -1.12
N ASP A 204 7.15 11.70 -1.24
CA ASP A 204 8.14 12.66 -0.79
C ASP A 204 9.25 12.84 -1.82
N ASN A 205 9.51 14.08 -2.23
CA ASN A 205 10.61 14.46 -3.11
C ASN A 205 10.76 13.58 -4.36
N GLY A 206 9.66 13.28 -5.05
CA GLY A 206 9.65 12.48 -6.28
C GLY A 206 9.86 10.98 -6.04
N LYS A 207 9.65 10.50 -4.83
CA LYS A 207 9.72 9.08 -4.45
C LYS A 207 8.47 8.65 -3.70
N ILE A 208 8.15 7.36 -3.83
CA ILE A 208 7.07 6.74 -3.08
C ILE A 208 7.69 6.08 -1.85
N TRP A 209 7.10 6.33 -0.69
CA TRP A 209 7.35 5.57 0.51
C TRP A 209 6.16 4.65 0.76
N CYS A 210 6.44 3.36 0.92
CA CYS A 210 5.42 2.33 1.12
C CYS A 210 5.72 1.53 2.38
N LEU A 211 4.82 1.57 3.32
CA LEU A 211 4.87 0.74 4.52
C LEU A 211 4.35 -0.66 4.17
N ILE A 212 5.16 -1.68 4.44
CA ILE A 212 4.84 -3.09 4.25
C ILE A 212 4.48 -3.67 5.62
N ALA A 213 3.20 -3.65 5.93
CA ALA A 213 2.72 -3.93 7.27
C ALA A 213 3.02 -5.38 7.72
N GLY A 214 2.83 -6.36 6.84
CA GLY A 214 3.15 -7.76 7.15
C GLY A 214 4.63 -8.01 7.40
N ASP A 215 5.52 -7.21 6.84
CA ASP A 215 6.97 -7.34 6.99
C ASP A 215 7.58 -6.42 8.05
N HIS A 216 6.81 -5.48 8.60
CA HIS A 216 7.27 -4.47 9.54
C HIS A 216 8.45 -3.65 8.98
N LEU A 217 8.29 -3.14 7.78
CA LEU A 217 9.30 -2.30 7.14
C LEU A 217 8.67 -1.22 6.25
N ILE A 218 9.45 -0.22 5.92
CA ILE A 218 9.08 0.85 5.00
C ILE A 218 10.07 0.84 3.84
N GLN A 219 9.56 0.86 2.62
CA GLN A 219 10.36 0.89 1.39
C GLN A 219 10.26 2.26 0.74
N LYS A 220 11.40 2.82 0.35
CA LYS A 220 11.49 3.93 -0.60
C LYS A 220 11.56 3.36 -2.01
N LEU A 221 10.67 3.77 -2.87
CA LEU A 221 10.53 3.24 -4.22
C LEU A 221 10.74 4.32 -5.27
N ASP A 222 11.37 3.93 -6.36
CA ASP A 222 11.39 4.72 -7.58
C ASP A 222 10.03 4.59 -8.30
N PRO A 223 9.30 5.68 -8.57
CA PRO A 223 7.95 5.63 -9.12
C PRO A 223 7.92 5.22 -10.61
N GLU A 224 9.07 5.25 -11.31
CA GLU A 224 9.13 4.84 -12.72
C GLU A 224 9.31 3.32 -12.86
N SER A 225 10.11 2.73 -11.99
CA SER A 225 10.54 1.33 -12.13
C SER A 225 10.04 0.39 -11.03
N GLY A 226 9.54 0.93 -9.91
CA GLY A 226 9.26 0.16 -8.71
C GLY A 226 10.51 -0.36 -7.99
N LYS A 227 11.72 0.11 -8.38
CA LYS A 227 12.96 -0.30 -7.73
C LYS A 227 13.00 0.21 -6.30
N VAL A 228 13.28 -0.70 -5.35
CA VAL A 228 13.53 -0.34 -3.94
C VAL A 228 14.87 0.38 -3.83
N LEU A 229 14.85 1.58 -3.28
CA LEU A 229 16.01 2.46 -3.12
C LEU A 229 16.56 2.43 -1.69
N GLU A 230 15.69 2.25 -0.70
CA GLU A 230 16.02 2.22 0.73
C GLU A 230 14.99 1.37 1.47
N ILE A 231 15.40 0.75 2.57
CA ILE A 231 14.52 0.02 3.50
C ILE A 231 14.75 0.53 4.91
N VAL A 232 13.66 0.82 5.61
CA VAL A 232 13.66 1.09 7.05
C VAL A 232 12.93 -0.05 7.73
N THR A 233 13.59 -0.76 8.64
CA THR A 233 12.99 -1.88 9.38
C THR A 233 12.43 -1.42 10.71
N LEU A 234 11.32 -2.02 11.12
CA LEU A 234 10.68 -1.84 12.42
C LEU A 234 10.76 -3.15 13.22
N SER A 235 10.83 -3.05 14.53
CA SER A 235 10.91 -4.22 15.40
C SER A 235 9.52 -4.85 15.60
N ARG A 236 9.38 -6.13 15.26
CA ARG A 236 8.12 -6.87 15.50
C ARG A 236 7.79 -7.07 16.98
N THR A 237 8.77 -6.91 17.86
CA THR A 237 8.61 -7.21 19.30
C THR A 237 8.50 -5.98 20.18
N SER A 238 8.97 -4.82 19.72
CA SER A 238 9.02 -3.60 20.53
C SER A 238 8.25 -2.41 19.92
N ASP A 239 8.08 -2.41 18.59
CA ASP A 239 7.41 -1.30 17.93
C ASP A 239 5.93 -1.61 17.71
N PRO A 240 5.04 -0.61 17.78
CA PRO A 240 3.64 -0.75 17.45
C PRO A 240 3.41 -1.28 16.03
N ASP A 241 2.32 -2.02 15.82
CA ASP A 241 1.98 -2.68 14.55
C ASP A 241 1.68 -1.64 13.45
N PRO A 242 2.53 -1.49 12.42
CA PRO A 242 2.44 -0.36 11.52
C PRO A 242 1.39 -0.56 10.43
N HIS A 243 0.55 0.48 10.18
CA HIS A 243 -0.50 0.48 9.16
C HIS A 243 -0.47 1.72 8.27
N GLY A 244 -1.36 2.68 8.48
CA GLY A 244 -1.35 3.92 7.71
C GLY A 244 -0.10 4.74 8.01
N MET A 245 0.46 5.42 7.00
CA MET A 245 1.61 6.29 7.19
C MET A 245 1.50 7.58 6.39
N CYS A 246 2.21 8.60 6.85
CA CYS A 246 2.49 9.83 6.10
C CYS A 246 3.86 10.39 6.48
N ILE A 247 4.34 11.38 5.71
CA ILE A 247 5.61 12.06 5.92
C ILE A 247 5.35 13.54 6.18
N HIS A 248 5.98 14.07 7.23
CA HIS A 248 5.89 15.47 7.55
C HIS A 248 7.16 15.95 8.28
N ASP A 249 7.68 17.08 7.87
CA ASP A 249 8.80 17.80 8.52
C ASP A 249 10.00 16.89 8.87
N GLY A 250 10.42 16.04 7.94
CA GLY A 250 11.55 15.13 8.08
C GLY A 250 11.28 13.91 8.97
N TYR A 251 10.03 13.60 9.26
CA TYR A 251 9.60 12.40 9.97
C TYR A 251 8.62 11.58 9.16
N MET A 252 8.70 10.28 9.31
CA MET A 252 7.65 9.33 8.92
C MET A 252 6.76 9.11 10.12
N TYR A 253 5.46 9.27 9.94
CA TYR A 253 4.44 8.96 10.94
C TYR A 253 3.72 7.69 10.51
N TYR A 254 3.35 6.85 11.47
CA TYR A 254 2.47 5.71 11.22
C TYR A 254 1.53 5.49 12.40
N CYS A 255 0.43 4.79 12.15
CA CYS A 255 -0.52 4.42 13.19
C CYS A 255 -0.49 2.93 13.49
N ASP A 256 -0.73 2.58 14.76
CA ASP A 256 -1.04 1.22 15.18
C ASP A 256 -2.55 1.01 15.10
N ALA A 257 -2.99 0.21 14.15
CA ALA A 257 -4.41 -0.08 13.95
C ALA A 257 -4.99 -1.05 15.03
N GLY A 258 -4.18 -1.49 15.98
CA GLY A 258 -4.61 -2.41 17.04
C GLY A 258 -5.06 -3.78 16.50
N LEU A 259 -4.48 -4.24 15.37
CA LEU A 259 -4.84 -5.52 14.75
C LEU A 259 -4.20 -6.72 15.44
N THR A 260 -3.00 -6.54 15.94
CA THR A 260 -2.32 -7.57 16.72
C THR A 260 -2.76 -7.50 18.18
N ALA A 261 -2.84 -8.65 18.84
CA ALA A 261 -3.03 -8.67 20.29
C ALA A 261 -1.91 -7.84 20.96
N PRO A 262 -2.25 -6.95 21.89
CA PRO A 262 -1.24 -6.11 22.52
C PRO A 262 -0.20 -7.00 23.19
N GLY A 263 1.05 -6.91 22.72
CA GLY A 263 2.18 -7.45 23.46
C GLY A 263 2.39 -6.67 24.76
N PRO A 264 3.21 -7.14 25.68
CA PRO A 264 3.52 -6.42 26.92
C PRO A 264 3.99 -4.99 26.58
N GLY A 265 3.25 -3.97 27.02
CA GLY A 265 3.55 -2.55 26.81
C GLY A 265 3.02 -1.95 25.50
N SER A 266 2.29 -2.71 24.66
CA SER A 266 1.59 -2.11 23.53
C SER A 266 0.24 -1.53 23.98
N GLU A 267 0.04 -0.28 23.71
CA GLU A 267 -1.26 0.38 23.83
C GLU A 267 -1.80 0.55 22.41
N PRO A 268 -2.91 -0.11 22.01
CA PRO A 268 -3.47 0.02 20.68
C PRO A 268 -3.87 1.48 20.39
N ALA A 269 -3.96 1.80 19.08
CA ALA A 269 -4.34 3.10 18.58
C ALA A 269 -3.31 4.22 18.79
N GLN A 270 -2.03 3.88 18.85
CA GLN A 270 -0.98 4.88 18.95
C GLN A 270 -0.61 5.49 17.60
N ILE A 271 -0.32 6.79 17.63
CA ILE A 271 0.40 7.47 16.56
C ILE A 271 1.87 7.48 16.93
N CYS A 272 2.68 7.03 15.99
CA CYS A 272 4.13 6.91 16.14
C CYS A 272 4.84 7.71 15.06
N ARG A 273 6.11 8.05 15.31
CA ARG A 273 6.99 8.60 14.28
C ARG A 273 8.39 8.04 14.36
N LEU A 274 9.11 8.17 13.26
CA LEU A 274 10.56 7.94 13.19
C LEU A 274 11.20 8.97 12.28
N LYS A 275 12.43 9.36 12.60
CA LYS A 275 13.15 10.36 11.82
C LYS A 275 13.58 9.81 10.47
N MET A 276 13.35 10.56 9.41
CA MET A 276 14.01 10.37 8.13
C MET A 276 15.47 10.83 8.26
N VAL A 277 16.39 10.09 7.66
CA VAL A 277 17.83 10.42 7.69
C VAL A 277 18.22 11.03 6.35
#